data_df330023046792b046fb7447dbe5e014
#
_entry.id   df330023046792b046fb7447dbe5e014
#
_cell.length_a   1.000
_cell.length_b   1.000
_cell.length_c   1.000
_cell.angle_alpha   90.00
_cell.angle_beta   90.00
_cell.angle_gamma   90.00
#
_symmetry.space_group_name_H-M   'P 1'
#
loop_
_entity.id
_entity.type
_entity.pdbx_description
1 polymer ?
#
loop_
_entity_poly.entity_id
_entity_poly.type
_entity_poly.pdbx_seq_one_letter_code
_entity_poly.pdbx_strand_id
1 'polypeptide(L)'
;LIAETDSEIESQVTSEVETEIETETESETVSTTPTESKDEFIASCQQIPYKDLLRNPDDYIGQRIVITAKVQQVVQGGWLDNNEYYRVQTDNDGYDWYMDDEYFMYDYRVDDNTKILQDDILKIYAEFSGVETITRALTGAKDEVPSIKAYYIDLIGE
;
A
#
# COMPACT_ATOMS: atom_id res chain seq x y z
N LEU A 1 -62.69 -59.70 -20.94
CA LEU A 1 -62.31 -59.38 -21.31
C LEU A 1 -61.94 -58.27 -21.52
N ILE A 2 -61.31 -57.63 -21.43
CA ILE A 2 -61.07 -56.70 -21.65
C ILE A 2 -60.40 -55.81 -21.32
N ALA A 3 -59.96 -55.36 -21.27
CA ALA A 3 -59.45 -54.57 -21.17
C ALA A 3 -58.97 -53.67 -21.29
N GLU A 4 -58.76 -53.07 -21.34
CA GLU A 4 -58.29 -52.06 -21.61
C GLU A 4 -57.85 -51.16 -21.18
N THR A 5 -57.35 -50.80 -21.06
CA THR A 5 -56.88 -49.85 -21.02
C THR A 5 -56.40 -49.00 -20.97
N ASP A 6 -56.11 -48.41 -21.02
CA ASP A 6 -55.72 -47.36 -21.21
C ASP A 6 -54.95 -46.64 -20.77
N SER A 7 -54.55 -46.36 -20.87
CA SER A 7 -53.84 -45.67 -20.67
C SER A 7 -53.38 -44.73 -20.83
N GLU A 8 -53.27 -44.07 -20.97
CA GLU A 8 -52.88 -43.05 -21.30
C GLU A 8 -52.53 -42.13 -20.65
N ILE A 9 -52.09 -41.83 -20.47
CA ILE A 9 -51.84 -40.91 -20.01
C ILE A 9 -50.93 -40.28 -19.99
N GLU A 10 -50.59 -39.83 -20.26
CA GLU A 10 -50.04 -39.03 -20.37
C GLU A 10 -49.47 -38.22 -20.05
N SER A 11 -49.11 -37.95 -20.03
CA SER A 11 -48.59 -37.26 -20.01
C SER A 11 -48.18 -36.31 -20.01
N GLN A 12 -48.01 -35.74 -19.90
CA GLN A 12 -47.74 -34.72 -20.03
C GLN A 12 -47.10 -34.01 -19.47
N VAL A 13 -46.64 -33.71 -19.35
CA VAL A 13 -46.21 -33.00 -18.89
C VAL A 13 -45.40 -32.36 -18.97
N THR A 14 -45.08 -31.79 -19.24
CA THR A 14 -44.52 -31.08 -19.38
C THR A 14 -44.02 -30.25 -19.05
N SER A 15 -43.59 -29.97 -18.88
CA SER A 15 -43.16 -29.22 -18.75
C SER A 15 -42.64 -28.40 -18.76
N GLU A 16 -42.59 -27.62 -18.81
CA GLU A 16 -42.28 -26.65 -18.82
C GLU A 16 -41.60 -26.22 -17.99
N VAL A 17 -40.98 -26.20 -17.80
CA VAL A 17 -40.20 -25.73 -17.21
C VAL A 17 -39.47 -24.87 -17.74
N GLU A 18 -39.80 -23.92 -17.82
CA GLU A 18 -39.33 -22.96 -17.99
C GLU A 18 -38.46 -22.65 -17.21
N THR A 19 -37.72 -22.80 -17.26
CA THR A 19 -36.74 -22.32 -16.91
C THR A 19 -36.46 -21.03 -17.08
N GLU A 20 -36.86 -20.37 -16.35
CA GLU A 20 -36.46 -19.29 -16.06
C GLU A 20 -35.16 -19.32 -15.69
N ILE A 21 -34.42 -19.19 -16.45
CA ILE A 21 -33.22 -18.83 -16.18
C ILE A 21 -33.25 -17.46 -15.95
N GLU A 22 -33.48 -17.18 -14.92
CA GLU A 22 -33.04 -16.13 -14.36
C GLU A 22 -31.66 -16.10 -14.53
N THR A 23 -31.29 -15.64 -15.49
CA THR A 23 -30.06 -15.05 -15.58
C THR A 23 -30.03 -13.99 -14.59
N GLU A 24 -29.71 -14.34 -13.49
CA GLU A 24 -29.09 -13.50 -12.71
C GLU A 24 -27.93 -13.10 -13.39
N THR A 25 -28.05 -12.17 -14.08
CA THR A 25 -27.02 -11.28 -14.32
C THR A 25 -26.63 -10.80 -12.99
N GLU A 26 -25.80 -11.52 -12.42
CA GLU A 26 -24.94 -10.96 -11.55
C GLU A 26 -24.36 -9.84 -12.26
N SER A 27 -24.94 -8.83 -12.11
CA SER A 27 -24.30 -7.60 -12.10
C SER A 27 -23.21 -7.78 -11.14
N GLU A 28 -22.12 -8.23 -11.67
CA GLU A 28 -20.89 -7.87 -11.08
C GLU A 28 -20.95 -6.39 -11.09
N THR A 29 -21.42 -5.86 -10.03
CA THR A 29 -20.89 -4.62 -9.62
C THR A 29 -19.42 -4.91 -9.50
N VAL A 30 -18.76 -4.75 -10.58
CA VAL A 30 -17.40 -4.41 -10.55
C VAL A 30 -17.47 -3.16 -9.71
N SER A 31 -17.24 -3.33 -8.46
CA SER A 31 -16.82 -2.23 -7.63
C SER A 31 -15.56 -1.77 -8.31
N THR A 32 -15.72 -0.97 -9.29
CA THR A 32 -14.69 -0.08 -9.69
C THR A 32 -14.59 0.85 -8.49
N THR A 33 -13.85 0.42 -7.53
CA THR A 33 -13.19 1.36 -6.66
C THR A 33 -12.53 2.30 -7.64
N PRO A 34 -12.93 3.56 -7.69
CA PRO A 34 -12.22 4.47 -8.55
C PRO A 34 -10.77 4.32 -8.15
N THR A 35 -9.97 3.89 -9.09
CA THR A 35 -8.54 3.82 -8.89
C THR A 35 -8.15 5.26 -8.67
N GLU A 36 -7.85 5.59 -7.44
CA GLU A 36 -7.46 6.92 -7.04
C GLU A 36 -6.29 7.36 -7.92
N SER A 37 -6.40 8.53 -8.48
CA SER A 37 -5.36 9.07 -9.34
C SER A 37 -4.14 9.50 -8.52
N LYS A 38 -2.99 9.57 -9.19
CA LYS A 38 -1.76 10.08 -8.55
C LYS A 38 -1.98 11.44 -7.92
N ASP A 39 -2.70 12.33 -8.62
CA ASP A 39 -2.91 13.69 -8.15
C ASP A 39 -3.80 13.73 -6.90
N GLU A 40 -4.78 12.86 -6.82
CA GLU A 40 -5.64 12.75 -5.64
C GLU A 40 -4.87 12.23 -4.44
N PHE A 41 -4.03 11.23 -4.65
CA PHE A 41 -3.16 10.72 -3.59
C PHE A 41 -2.24 11.82 -3.07
N ILE A 42 -1.54 12.49 -3.98
CA ILE A 42 -0.62 13.57 -3.62
C ILE A 42 -1.34 14.69 -2.87
N ALA A 43 -2.54 15.05 -3.32
CA ALA A 43 -3.32 16.11 -2.69
C ALA A 43 -3.79 15.72 -1.29
N SER A 44 -3.91 14.45 -1.00
CA SER A 44 -4.31 13.96 0.31
C SER A 44 -3.15 13.84 1.31
N CYS A 45 -1.92 13.96 0.84
CA CYS A 45 -0.74 13.88 1.70
C CYS A 45 -0.57 15.15 2.54
N GLN A 46 -0.24 14.97 3.79
CA GLN A 46 -0.03 16.08 4.73
C GLN A 46 1.33 15.97 5.41
N GLN A 47 1.80 17.08 5.93
CA GLN A 47 3.03 17.07 6.73
C GLN A 47 2.66 16.79 8.17
N ILE A 48 3.21 15.73 8.70
CA ILE A 48 3.03 15.37 10.11
C ILE A 48 4.39 15.47 10.78
N PRO A 49 4.50 16.17 11.91
CA PRO A 49 5.77 16.28 12.59
C PRO A 49 6.32 14.92 13.00
N TYR A 50 7.59 14.71 12.77
CA TYR A 50 8.27 13.46 13.08
C TYR A 50 8.03 12.98 14.51
N LYS A 51 8.10 13.93 15.45
CA LYS A 51 7.95 13.59 16.86
C LYS A 51 6.54 13.11 17.21
N ASP A 52 5.54 13.54 16.44
CA ASP A 52 4.16 13.11 16.68
C ASP A 52 3.97 11.66 16.23
N LEU A 53 4.63 11.29 15.13
CA LEU A 53 4.63 9.91 14.65
C LEU A 53 5.26 8.97 15.67
N LEU A 54 6.26 9.44 16.42
CA LEU A 54 6.91 8.61 17.45
C LEU A 54 6.12 8.57 18.75
N ARG A 55 5.41 9.65 19.07
CA ARG A 55 4.68 9.72 20.35
C ARG A 55 3.40 8.93 20.33
N ASN A 56 2.68 8.97 19.22
CA ASN A 56 1.39 8.35 19.09
C ASN A 56 1.27 7.65 17.73
N PRO A 57 2.10 6.66 17.45
CA PRO A 57 2.12 6.05 16.13
C PRO A 57 0.78 5.48 15.71
N ASP A 58 0.04 4.92 16.64
CA ASP A 58 -1.24 4.29 16.32
C ASP A 58 -2.27 5.28 15.77
N ASP A 59 -2.15 6.55 16.12
CA ASP A 59 -3.09 7.57 15.66
C ASP A 59 -2.86 7.95 14.19
N TYR A 60 -1.70 7.60 13.66
CA TYR A 60 -1.28 8.01 12.32
C TYR A 60 -1.13 6.86 11.34
N ILE A 61 -1.24 5.61 11.79
CA ILE A 61 -1.13 4.46 10.88
C ILE A 61 -2.20 4.56 9.79
N GLY A 62 -1.76 4.45 8.54
CA GLY A 62 -2.62 4.56 7.38
C GLY A 62 -2.82 5.99 6.89
N GLN A 63 -2.31 6.98 7.59
CA GLN A 63 -2.38 8.36 7.12
C GLN A 63 -1.31 8.64 6.06
N ARG A 64 -1.66 9.49 5.12
CA ARG A 64 -0.78 9.86 4.02
C ARG A 64 0.06 11.05 4.40
N ILE A 65 1.35 10.91 4.19
CA ILE A 65 2.30 11.95 4.53
C ILE A 65 3.17 12.31 3.33
N VAL A 66 3.67 13.52 3.33
CA VAL A 66 4.65 13.99 2.37
C VAL A 66 5.87 14.47 3.12
N ILE A 67 7.03 13.99 2.71
CA ILE A 67 8.30 14.39 3.28
C ILE A 67 9.31 14.66 2.18
N THR A 68 10.28 15.52 2.47
CA THR A 68 11.47 15.68 1.65
C THR A 68 12.64 15.09 2.42
N ALA A 69 13.33 14.15 1.81
CA ALA A 69 14.36 13.41 2.52
C ALA A 69 15.53 13.06 1.61
N LYS A 70 16.68 12.89 2.21
CA LYS A 70 17.89 12.41 1.54
C LYS A 70 18.09 10.94 1.83
N VAL A 71 18.44 10.18 0.81
CA VAL A 71 18.73 8.76 0.94
C VAL A 71 20.10 8.57 1.57
N GLN A 72 20.13 8.06 2.78
CA GLN A 72 21.38 7.79 3.48
C GLN A 72 21.94 6.42 3.14
N GLN A 73 21.08 5.47 2.94
CA GLN A 73 21.51 4.11 2.65
C GLN A 73 20.41 3.33 1.93
N VAL A 74 20.83 2.56 0.95
CA VAL A 74 19.97 1.55 0.32
C VAL A 74 20.30 0.22 1.00
N VAL A 75 19.35 -0.35 1.70
CA VAL A 75 19.52 -1.61 2.39
C VAL A 75 18.88 -2.71 1.56
N GLN A 76 19.71 -3.55 1.01
CA GLN A 76 19.24 -4.69 0.25
C GLN A 76 18.88 -5.83 1.17
N GLY A 77 17.78 -6.47 0.89
CA GLY A 77 17.34 -7.62 1.65
C GLY A 77 18.38 -8.74 1.61
N GLY A 78 18.48 -9.43 2.72
CA GLY A 78 19.35 -10.58 2.81
C GLY A 78 18.81 -11.75 2.00
N TRP A 79 19.60 -12.79 1.89
CA TRP A 79 19.21 -13.98 1.14
C TRP A 79 18.01 -14.75 1.73
N LEU A 80 17.63 -14.39 2.95
CA LEU A 80 16.46 -14.95 3.62
C LEU A 80 15.28 -13.99 3.65
N ASP A 81 15.54 -12.69 3.45
CA ASP A 81 14.53 -11.67 3.52
C ASP A 81 14.74 -10.73 2.34
N ASN A 82 13.81 -10.77 1.41
CA ASN A 82 13.91 -10.03 0.17
C ASN A 82 13.43 -8.58 0.30
N ASN A 83 13.31 -8.06 1.49
CA ASN A 83 12.82 -6.72 1.69
C ASN A 83 13.93 -5.70 1.54
N GLU A 84 13.97 -5.09 0.38
CA GLU A 84 14.80 -3.92 0.16
C GLU A 84 14.09 -2.72 0.76
N TYR A 85 14.81 -1.91 1.49
CA TYR A 85 14.31 -0.66 2.03
C TYR A 85 15.38 0.41 2.03
N TYR A 86 14.93 1.63 2.16
CA TYR A 86 15.81 2.79 2.13
C TYR A 86 15.78 3.49 3.48
N ARG A 87 16.96 3.85 3.97
CA ARG A 87 17.08 4.71 5.11
C ARG A 87 17.16 6.13 4.58
N VAL A 88 16.16 6.93 4.91
CA VAL A 88 16.08 8.30 4.46
C VAL A 88 16.02 9.23 5.67
N GLN A 89 16.55 10.41 5.54
CA GLN A 89 16.59 11.40 6.62
C GLN A 89 16.02 12.71 6.14
N THR A 90 15.14 13.29 6.92
CA THR A 90 14.60 14.62 6.64
C THR A 90 15.45 15.68 7.31
N ASP A 91 15.42 16.88 6.74
CA ASP A 91 16.02 18.06 7.32
C ASP A 91 14.93 18.86 8.05
N ASN A 92 15.03 18.92 9.34
CA ASN A 92 14.04 19.63 10.15
C ASN A 92 14.29 21.16 10.18
N ASP A 93 15.52 21.58 9.96
CA ASP A 93 15.92 22.97 10.15
C ASP A 93 16.43 23.67 8.89
N GLY A 94 16.49 22.95 7.77
CA GLY A 94 16.94 23.52 6.50
C GLY A 94 18.47 23.65 6.41
N TYR A 95 19.22 23.05 7.31
CA TYR A 95 20.66 23.24 7.35
C TYR A 95 21.52 22.00 7.20
N ASP A 96 21.03 20.86 7.64
CA ASP A 96 21.85 19.66 7.59
C ASP A 96 21.00 18.41 7.47
N TRP A 97 21.26 17.66 6.43
CA TRP A 97 20.71 16.32 6.25
C TRP A 97 21.31 15.33 7.27
N TYR A 98 21.74 15.86 8.39
CA TYR A 98 22.46 15.09 9.40
C TYR A 98 21.55 14.69 10.54
N MET A 99 21.14 13.45 10.49
CA MET A 99 20.97 12.67 11.70
C MET A 99 19.64 12.73 12.44
N ASP A 100 18.74 13.65 12.19
CA ASP A 100 17.70 13.82 13.19
C ASP A 100 16.44 13.01 12.93
N ASP A 101 15.89 13.05 11.75
CA ASP A 101 14.60 12.40 11.53
C ASP A 101 14.73 11.30 10.48
N GLU A 102 15.09 10.13 10.94
CA GLU A 102 15.28 8.98 10.08
C GLU A 102 13.94 8.25 9.84
N TYR A 103 13.69 7.88 8.60
CA TYR A 103 12.56 7.04 8.23
C TYR A 103 13.06 5.79 7.51
N PHE A 104 12.34 4.69 7.68
CA PHE A 104 12.48 3.53 6.82
C PHE A 104 11.46 3.61 5.72
N MET A 105 11.92 3.73 4.48
CA MET A 105 11.09 3.84 3.32
C MET A 105 11.08 2.52 2.55
N TYR A 106 9.89 1.98 2.39
CA TYR A 106 9.64 0.82 1.54
C TYR A 106 9.07 1.31 0.22
N ASP A 107 9.62 0.84 -0.89
CA ASP A 107 9.21 1.26 -2.22
C ASP A 107 7.99 0.46 -2.68
N TYR A 108 6.87 1.13 -2.76
CA TYR A 108 5.59 0.58 -3.20
C TYR A 108 5.13 1.21 -4.52
N ARG A 109 6.04 1.84 -5.27
CA ARG A 109 5.71 2.41 -6.57
C ARG A 109 5.37 1.30 -7.56
N VAL A 110 4.38 1.55 -8.39
CA VAL A 110 3.91 0.57 -9.38
C VAL A 110 4.35 0.95 -10.78
N ASP A 111 4.25 2.22 -11.11
CA ASP A 111 4.43 2.69 -12.48
C ASP A 111 5.77 3.39 -12.74
N ASP A 112 6.56 3.61 -11.70
CA ASP A 112 7.82 4.32 -11.81
C ASP A 112 8.96 3.41 -11.38
N ASN A 113 9.85 3.12 -12.31
CA ASN A 113 11.01 2.27 -12.08
C ASN A 113 12.32 3.06 -11.99
N THR A 114 12.24 4.37 -11.74
CA THR A 114 13.44 5.17 -11.53
C THR A 114 14.23 4.61 -10.35
N LYS A 115 15.47 4.26 -10.60
CA LYS A 115 16.30 3.68 -9.56
C LYS A 115 16.71 4.76 -8.55
N ILE A 116 16.49 4.47 -7.30
CA ILE A 116 16.88 5.34 -6.20
C ILE A 116 18.28 4.98 -5.74
N LEU A 117 19.10 5.98 -5.60
CA LEU A 117 20.49 5.80 -5.22
C LEU A 117 20.79 6.50 -3.89
N GLN A 118 21.92 6.16 -3.31
CA GLN A 118 22.40 6.86 -2.13
C GLN A 118 22.70 8.32 -2.48
N ASP A 119 22.40 9.19 -1.57
CA ASP A 119 22.54 10.65 -1.65
C ASP A 119 21.47 11.35 -2.47
N ASP A 120 20.59 10.63 -3.14
CA ASP A 120 19.43 11.23 -3.81
C ASP A 120 18.57 12.02 -2.83
N ILE A 121 18.07 13.15 -3.27
CA ILE A 121 17.11 13.95 -2.53
C ILE A 121 15.74 13.73 -3.15
N LEU A 122 14.82 13.24 -2.35
CA LEU A 122 13.51 12.77 -2.78
C LEU A 122 12.39 13.53 -2.11
N LYS A 123 11.35 13.84 -2.87
CA LYS A 123 10.07 14.20 -2.31
C LYS A 123 9.19 12.97 -2.35
N ILE A 124 8.80 12.51 -1.19
CA ILE A 124 8.18 11.22 -1.00
C ILE A 124 6.73 11.40 -0.55
N TYR A 125 5.82 10.79 -1.28
CA TYR A 125 4.40 10.72 -0.95
C TYR A 125 4.08 9.30 -0.52
N ALA A 126 3.75 9.14 0.74
CA ALA A 126 3.74 7.83 1.36
C ALA A 126 2.58 7.66 2.34
N GLU A 127 2.37 6.44 2.75
CA GLU A 127 1.48 6.09 3.83
C GLU A 127 2.31 5.70 5.04
N PHE A 128 1.99 6.22 6.20
CA PHE A 128 2.66 5.86 7.45
C PHE A 128 2.22 4.47 7.90
N SER A 129 3.16 3.58 8.13
CA SER A 129 2.88 2.19 8.48
C SER A 129 3.20 1.83 9.93
N GLY A 130 3.65 2.78 10.72
CA GLY A 130 3.99 2.56 12.11
C GLY A 130 5.46 2.81 12.40
N VAL A 131 5.95 2.29 13.50
CA VAL A 131 7.34 2.42 13.89
C VAL A 131 8.00 1.06 13.95
N GLU A 132 9.27 1.03 13.60
CA GLU A 132 10.11 -0.16 13.70
C GLU A 132 11.18 0.06 14.75
N THR A 133 11.45 -0.95 15.55
CA THR A 133 12.50 -0.90 16.55
C THR A 133 13.80 -1.43 15.97
N ILE A 134 14.83 -0.62 16.00
CA ILE A 134 16.16 -1.03 15.58
C ILE A 134 17.12 -1.06 16.76
N THR A 135 18.14 -1.88 16.61
CA THR A 135 19.21 -1.96 17.62
C THR A 135 20.49 -1.38 17.00
N ARG A 136 21.01 -0.33 17.58
CA ARG A 136 22.25 0.30 17.12
C ARG A 136 23.44 -0.63 17.36
N ALA A 137 24.16 -0.92 16.28
CA ALA A 137 25.21 -1.92 16.34
C ALA A 137 26.34 -1.59 17.35
N LEU A 138 26.64 -0.32 17.51
CA LEU A 138 27.78 0.09 18.35
C LEU A 138 27.43 0.24 19.83
N THR A 139 26.20 0.58 20.13
CA THR A 139 25.78 0.89 21.49
C THR A 139 24.83 -0.13 22.09
N GLY A 140 24.20 -0.94 21.24
CA GLY A 140 23.12 -1.83 21.65
C GLY A 140 21.85 -1.08 22.03
N ALA A 141 21.79 0.23 21.83
CA ALA A 141 20.60 1.01 22.14
C ALA A 141 19.48 0.65 21.15
N LYS A 142 18.28 0.70 21.65
CA LYS A 142 17.09 0.51 20.83
C LYS A 142 16.49 1.85 20.52
N ASP A 143 16.26 2.08 19.23
CA ASP A 143 15.58 3.27 18.74
C ASP A 143 14.34 2.86 17.97
N GLU A 144 13.35 3.73 17.98
CA GLU A 144 12.16 3.59 17.18
C GLU A 144 12.24 4.51 15.98
N VAL A 145 12.00 3.99 14.80
CA VAL A 145 12.08 4.70 13.54
C VAL A 145 10.76 4.57 12.80
N PRO A 146 10.17 5.69 12.35
CA PRO A 146 8.95 5.63 11.54
C PRO A 146 9.19 4.87 10.24
N SER A 147 8.21 4.06 9.87
CA SER A 147 8.21 3.27 8.66
C SER A 147 7.14 3.80 7.72
N ILE A 148 7.47 3.96 6.45
CA ILE A 148 6.58 4.50 5.43
C ILE A 148 6.59 3.65 4.17
N LYS A 149 5.43 3.59 3.51
CA LYS A 149 5.27 2.97 2.21
C LYS A 149 5.16 4.05 1.16
N ALA A 150 6.18 4.19 0.34
CA ALA A 150 6.23 5.23 -0.69
C ALA A 150 5.50 4.79 -1.94
N TYR A 151 4.44 5.48 -2.28
CA TYR A 151 3.67 5.21 -3.49
C TYR A 151 4.08 6.11 -4.65
N TYR A 152 4.52 7.32 -4.37
CA TYR A 152 5.02 8.24 -5.38
C TYR A 152 6.25 8.96 -4.86
N ILE A 153 7.22 9.14 -5.75
CA ILE A 153 8.50 9.75 -5.41
C ILE A 153 8.91 10.67 -6.56
N ASP A 154 9.29 11.90 -6.23
CA ASP A 154 9.91 12.80 -7.17
C ASP A 154 11.38 12.97 -6.77
N LEU A 155 12.29 12.70 -7.70
CA LEU A 155 13.71 12.96 -7.53
C LEU A 155 13.93 14.45 -7.75
N ILE A 156 14.39 15.14 -6.71
CA ILE A 156 14.55 16.60 -6.75
C ILE A 156 16.00 17.05 -6.62
N GLY A 157 16.92 16.15 -6.37
CA GLY A 157 18.34 16.46 -6.28
C GLY A 157 19.20 15.22 -6.13
N GLU A 158 20.49 15.41 -6.26
CA GLU A 158 21.52 14.39 -6.14
C GLU A 158 22.63 14.85 -5.21
#